data_9d57c855b83f1aecb36083746beaad47
#
_entry.id   9d57c855b83f1aecb36083746beaad47
#
_cell.length_a   1.000
_cell.length_b   1.000
_cell.length_c   1.000
_cell.angle_alpha   90.00
_cell.angle_beta   90.00
_cell.angle_gamma   90.00
#
_symmetry.space_group_name_H-M   'P 1'
#
loop_
_entity.id
_entity.type
_entity.pdbx_description
1 polymer ?
#
loop_
_entity_poly.entity_id
_entity_poly.type
_entity_poly.pdbx_seq_one_letter_code
_entity_poly.pdbx_strand_id
1 'polypeptide(L)'
;MNQQEFYENIPMWISKDKDSWNHITLMAYFCHKYEQKHGVRFRLVRWKGDPGKGKESRDFAKLFKILAPEDIEGLSAEERFSAKKAVTLKIYNYINWMFDFKFRRGDRSVTGTGLFLMPSMINEFERMYSNHLSQAGSKDKIERLVRWAKTNAPKVLDEHELDSLSDLKMIEKYVKIYSLEDDSQEAILLAKAREMEVL
;
A
#
# COMPACT_ATOMS: atom_id res chain seq x y z
N MET A 1 22.22 -11.36 21.22
CA MET A 1 21.57 -10.03 21.39
C MET A 1 20.48 -10.15 22.46
N ASN A 2 20.51 -9.33 23.50
CA ASN A 2 19.42 -9.25 24.47
C ASN A 2 18.26 -8.35 23.97
N GLN A 3 17.12 -8.29 24.68
CA GLN A 3 16.00 -7.45 24.26
C GLN A 3 16.34 -5.96 24.26
N GLN A 4 17.15 -5.49 25.18
CA GLN A 4 17.55 -4.10 25.24
C GLN A 4 18.38 -3.71 24.02
N GLU A 5 19.38 -4.49 23.67
CA GLU A 5 20.19 -4.31 22.46
C GLU A 5 19.32 -4.34 21.19
N PHE A 6 18.27 -5.18 21.15
CA PHE A 6 17.33 -5.19 20.04
C PHE A 6 16.65 -3.83 19.89
N TYR A 7 16.11 -3.27 20.99
CA TYR A 7 15.45 -1.97 20.96
C TYR A 7 16.39 -0.82 20.62
N GLU A 8 17.63 -0.86 21.06
CA GLU A 8 18.67 0.13 20.74
C GLU A 8 19.02 0.12 19.24
N ASN A 9 18.93 -1.04 18.60
CA ASN A 9 19.22 -1.18 17.15
C ASN A 9 18.02 -0.86 16.23
N ILE A 10 16.81 -0.73 16.74
CA ILE A 10 15.62 -0.46 15.93
C ILE A 10 15.82 0.78 15.04
N PRO A 11 16.27 1.96 15.53
CA PRO A 11 16.44 3.14 14.68
C PRO A 11 17.35 2.88 13.48
N MET A 12 18.46 2.18 13.69
CA MET A 12 19.39 1.82 12.62
C MET A 12 18.75 0.88 11.60
N TRP A 13 17.94 -0.09 12.03
CA TRP A 13 17.32 -1.05 11.09
C TRP A 13 16.22 -0.42 10.26
N ILE A 14 15.37 0.41 10.88
CA ILE A 14 14.26 1.05 10.15
C ILE A 14 14.69 2.25 9.31
N SER A 15 15.90 2.79 9.50
CA SER A 15 16.47 3.84 8.64
C SER A 15 16.99 3.32 7.29
N LYS A 16 17.17 2.00 7.16
CA LYS A 16 17.60 1.38 5.89
C LYS A 16 16.50 1.52 4.83
N ASP A 17 16.91 1.49 3.58
CA ASP A 17 15.99 1.43 2.46
C ASP A 17 15.01 0.24 2.63
N LYS A 18 13.72 0.51 2.47
CA LYS A 18 12.65 -0.49 2.63
C LYS A 18 12.81 -1.69 1.72
N ASP A 19 13.48 -1.52 0.60
CA ASP A 19 13.81 -2.61 -0.32
C ASP A 19 14.71 -3.68 0.29
N SER A 20 15.52 -3.30 1.29
CA SER A 20 16.38 -4.22 2.04
C SER A 20 15.71 -4.85 3.28
N TRP A 21 14.48 -4.46 3.59
CA TRP A 21 13.79 -4.94 4.77
C TRP A 21 13.43 -6.42 4.67
N ASN A 22 13.42 -7.07 5.81
CA ASN A 22 12.99 -8.46 5.99
C ASN A 22 12.02 -8.56 7.18
N HIS A 23 11.59 -9.76 7.50
CA HIS A 23 10.64 -10.00 8.60
C HIS A 23 11.14 -9.50 9.97
N ILE A 24 12.47 -9.50 10.22
CA ILE A 24 13.05 -8.96 11.46
C ILE A 24 12.95 -7.43 11.48
N THR A 25 13.24 -6.77 10.37
CA THR A 25 13.12 -5.31 10.24
C THR A 25 11.67 -4.86 10.34
N LEU A 26 10.72 -5.61 9.75
CA LEU A 26 9.29 -5.36 9.89
C LEU A 26 8.80 -5.55 11.33
N MET A 27 9.30 -6.56 12.04
CA MET A 27 9.06 -6.74 13.47
C MET A 27 9.61 -5.56 14.28
N ALA A 28 10.82 -5.10 13.98
CA ALA A 28 11.42 -3.93 14.60
C ALA A 28 10.58 -2.66 14.36
N TYR A 29 10.10 -2.47 13.13
CA TYR A 29 9.20 -1.39 12.78
C TYR A 29 7.86 -1.46 13.54
N PHE A 30 7.27 -2.64 13.66
CA PHE A 30 6.10 -2.84 14.51
C PHE A 30 6.37 -2.42 15.97
N CYS A 31 7.48 -2.85 16.58
CA CYS A 31 7.84 -2.47 17.93
C CYS A 31 8.02 -0.95 18.09
N HIS A 32 8.61 -0.30 17.10
CA HIS A 32 8.77 1.16 17.04
C HIS A 32 7.39 1.87 17.01
N LYS A 33 6.52 1.47 16.09
CA LYS A 33 5.14 2.01 16.00
C LYS A 33 4.35 1.78 17.27
N TYR A 34 4.52 0.63 17.91
CA TYR A 34 3.88 0.31 19.19
C TYR A 34 4.35 1.27 20.29
N GLU A 35 5.65 1.48 20.43
CA GLU A 35 6.23 2.40 21.42
C GLU A 35 5.76 3.85 21.16
N GLN A 36 5.76 4.29 19.90
CA GLN A 36 5.22 5.61 19.54
C GLN A 36 3.75 5.79 19.91
N LYS A 37 2.92 4.76 19.67
CA LYS A 37 1.48 4.84 19.90
C LYS A 37 1.09 4.75 21.39
N HIS A 38 1.74 3.85 22.11
CA HIS A 38 1.36 3.49 23.49
C HIS A 38 2.28 4.08 24.56
N GLY A 39 3.42 4.66 24.20
CA GLY A 39 4.41 5.23 25.12
C GLY A 39 5.17 4.18 25.95
N VAL A 40 5.06 2.91 25.56
CA VAL A 40 5.74 1.78 26.22
C VAL A 40 6.26 0.80 25.19
N ARG A 41 7.38 0.15 25.52
CA ARG A 41 7.95 -0.89 24.65
C ARG A 41 7.05 -2.11 24.59
N PHE A 42 6.91 -2.67 23.40
CA PHE A 42 6.21 -3.94 23.20
C PHE A 42 6.99 -5.08 23.87
N ARG A 43 6.36 -5.91 24.68
CA ARG A 43 7.01 -7.04 25.32
C ARG A 43 7.11 -8.23 24.35
N LEU A 44 8.31 -8.49 23.84
CA LEU A 44 8.59 -9.66 23.00
C LEU A 44 8.47 -10.95 23.83
N VAL A 45 7.70 -11.91 23.30
CA VAL A 45 7.43 -13.18 23.97
C VAL A 45 8.46 -14.23 23.54
N ARG A 46 8.99 -15.00 24.50
CA ARG A 46 9.96 -16.09 24.26
C ARG A 46 11.22 -15.62 23.53
N TRP A 47 11.75 -14.48 23.94
CA TRP A 47 13.05 -14.02 23.46
C TRP A 47 14.14 -15.04 23.78
N LYS A 48 14.89 -15.50 22.78
CA LYS A 48 15.96 -16.51 22.90
C LYS A 48 17.33 -15.97 22.51
N GLY A 49 17.58 -14.67 22.66
CA GLY A 49 18.85 -14.03 22.28
C GLY A 49 19.04 -13.84 20.77
N ASP A 50 18.11 -14.28 19.93
CA ASP A 50 18.14 -14.16 18.49
C ASP A 50 16.79 -13.59 18.00
N PRO A 51 16.78 -12.38 17.40
CA PRO A 51 15.56 -11.77 16.92
C PRO A 51 14.80 -12.63 15.90
N GLY A 52 15.51 -13.47 15.13
CA GLY A 52 14.91 -14.37 14.14
C GLY A 52 14.18 -15.59 14.73
N LYS A 53 14.43 -15.92 16.01
CA LYS A 53 13.85 -17.12 16.68
C LYS A 53 12.69 -16.84 17.60
N GLY A 54 12.29 -15.58 17.79
CA GLY A 54 11.15 -15.18 18.62
C GLY A 54 9.81 -15.58 17.99
N LYS A 55 8.74 -15.54 18.80
CA LYS A 55 7.37 -15.76 18.33
C LYS A 55 6.99 -14.70 17.30
N GLU A 56 7.25 -13.46 17.60
CA GLU A 56 6.89 -12.29 16.79
C GLU A 56 7.59 -12.34 15.42
N SER A 57 8.86 -12.69 15.38
CA SER A 57 9.60 -12.87 14.13
C SER A 57 8.99 -13.97 13.26
N ARG A 58 8.57 -15.08 13.85
CA ARG A 58 7.88 -16.16 13.14
C ARG A 58 6.50 -15.72 12.63
N ASP A 59 5.78 -14.89 13.38
CA ASP A 59 4.49 -14.36 12.95
C ASP A 59 4.68 -13.45 11.72
N PHE A 60 5.68 -12.57 11.71
CA PHE A 60 6.01 -11.78 10.52
C PHE A 60 6.52 -12.62 9.35
N ALA A 61 7.31 -13.68 9.61
CA ALA A 61 7.71 -14.61 8.55
C ALA A 61 6.52 -15.36 7.93
N LYS A 62 5.51 -15.73 8.74
CA LYS A 62 4.25 -16.29 8.26
C LYS A 62 3.45 -15.27 7.44
N LEU A 63 3.39 -14.02 7.90
CA LEU A 63 2.71 -12.95 7.17
C LEU A 63 3.31 -12.75 5.78
N PHE A 64 4.64 -12.85 5.65
CA PHE A 64 5.31 -12.88 4.34
C PHE A 64 4.78 -13.97 3.43
N LYS A 65 4.61 -15.18 3.96
CA LYS A 65 4.08 -16.32 3.17
C LYS A 65 2.63 -16.14 2.75
N ILE A 66 1.80 -15.56 3.65
CA ILE A 66 0.37 -15.35 3.38
C ILE A 66 0.16 -14.27 2.31
N LEU A 67 0.96 -13.20 2.35
CA LEU A 67 0.81 -12.05 1.44
C LEU A 67 1.68 -12.15 0.18
N ALA A 68 2.52 -13.18 0.08
CA ALA A 68 3.29 -13.47 -1.13
C ALA A 68 2.38 -14.03 -2.23
N PRO A 69 2.72 -13.82 -3.50
CA PRO A 69 2.09 -14.53 -4.61
C PRO A 69 2.22 -16.05 -4.45
N GLU A 70 1.19 -16.81 -4.88
CA GLU A 70 1.16 -18.27 -4.73
C GLU A 70 2.33 -18.98 -5.43
N ASP A 71 2.88 -18.41 -6.49
CA ASP A 71 3.87 -19.02 -7.37
C ASP A 71 5.28 -18.40 -7.27
N ILE A 72 5.64 -17.88 -6.10
CA ILE A 72 6.93 -17.20 -5.92
C ILE A 72 8.16 -18.12 -6.14
N GLU A 73 7.97 -19.44 -5.97
CA GLU A 73 9.05 -20.42 -6.14
C GLU A 73 9.39 -20.70 -7.61
N GLY A 74 8.41 -20.52 -8.53
CA GLY A 74 8.58 -20.66 -9.97
C GLY A 74 9.22 -19.46 -10.67
N LEU A 75 9.36 -18.33 -9.98
CA LEU A 75 9.86 -17.08 -10.54
C LEU A 75 11.39 -17.10 -10.71
N SER A 76 11.92 -16.35 -11.68
CA SER A 76 13.34 -16.04 -11.82
C SER A 76 13.90 -15.31 -10.59
N ALA A 77 15.20 -15.22 -10.45
CA ALA A 77 15.84 -14.54 -9.33
C ALA A 77 15.45 -13.07 -9.23
N GLU A 78 15.34 -12.38 -10.36
CA GLU A 78 14.94 -10.95 -10.43
C GLU A 78 13.47 -10.76 -10.08
N GLU A 79 12.60 -11.61 -10.60
CA GLU A 79 11.17 -11.59 -10.29
C GLU A 79 10.92 -11.91 -8.81
N ARG A 80 11.63 -12.90 -8.24
CA ARG A 80 11.57 -13.19 -6.80
C ARG A 80 12.01 -12.01 -5.95
N PHE A 81 13.06 -11.30 -6.36
CA PHE A 81 13.52 -10.11 -5.65
C PHE A 81 12.46 -9.01 -5.70
N SER A 82 11.88 -8.74 -6.87
CA SER A 82 10.81 -7.77 -7.07
C SER A 82 9.55 -8.15 -6.28
N ALA A 83 9.14 -9.41 -6.31
CA ALA A 83 8.01 -9.92 -5.54
C ALA A 83 8.24 -9.75 -4.02
N LYS A 84 9.43 -10.10 -3.53
CA LYS A 84 9.80 -9.92 -2.12
C LYS A 84 9.71 -8.45 -1.70
N LYS A 85 10.19 -7.53 -2.54
CA LYS A 85 10.13 -6.08 -2.31
C LYS A 85 8.67 -5.60 -2.23
N ALA A 86 7.83 -6.02 -3.16
CA ALA A 86 6.41 -5.69 -3.17
C ALA A 86 5.70 -6.20 -1.91
N VAL A 87 5.97 -7.44 -1.49
CA VAL A 87 5.41 -8.02 -0.25
C VAL A 87 5.90 -7.26 0.99
N THR A 88 7.18 -6.89 1.04
CA THR A 88 7.74 -6.09 2.13
C THR A 88 6.99 -4.76 2.28
N LEU A 89 6.78 -4.05 1.16
CA LEU A 89 6.04 -2.79 1.14
C LEU A 89 4.57 -3.00 1.52
N LYS A 90 3.94 -4.08 1.06
CA LYS A 90 2.57 -4.44 1.42
C LYS A 90 2.44 -4.67 2.94
N ILE A 91 3.38 -5.40 3.56
CA ILE A 91 3.39 -5.63 5.01
C ILE A 91 3.66 -4.32 5.79
N TYR A 92 4.58 -3.48 5.31
CA TYR A 92 4.81 -2.16 5.89
C TYR A 92 3.51 -1.33 5.93
N ASN A 93 2.77 -1.28 4.81
CA ASN A 93 1.49 -0.59 4.73
C ASN A 93 0.42 -1.24 5.63
N TYR A 94 0.43 -2.56 5.74
CA TYR A 94 -0.47 -3.30 6.64
C TYR A 94 -0.20 -2.95 8.11
N ILE A 95 1.07 -2.86 8.53
CA ILE A 95 1.43 -2.42 9.88
C ILE A 95 0.89 -1.01 10.15
N ASN A 96 1.11 -0.05 9.22
CA ASN A 96 0.59 1.29 9.38
C ASN A 96 -0.93 1.30 9.51
N TRP A 97 -1.63 0.61 8.60
CA TRP A 97 -3.09 0.51 8.64
C TRP A 97 -3.61 -0.05 9.97
N MET A 98 -2.97 -1.10 10.50
CA MET A 98 -3.33 -1.66 11.81
C MET A 98 -3.19 -0.62 12.92
N PHE A 99 -2.08 0.14 12.94
CA PHE A 99 -1.88 1.17 13.95
C PHE A 99 -2.79 2.39 13.77
N ASP A 100 -3.14 2.75 12.56
CA ASP A 100 -3.96 3.92 12.29
C ASP A 100 -5.45 3.65 12.53
N PHE A 101 -5.94 2.46 12.21
CA PHE A 101 -7.37 2.15 12.22
C PHE A 101 -7.81 1.10 13.23
N LYS A 102 -6.95 0.17 13.64
CA LYS A 102 -7.34 -0.96 14.51
C LYS A 102 -6.86 -0.80 15.94
N PHE A 103 -5.70 -0.22 16.16
CA PHE A 103 -5.17 -0.04 17.51
C PHE A 103 -5.55 1.32 18.09
N ARG A 104 -6.33 1.33 19.17
CA ARG A 104 -6.68 2.56 19.88
C ARG A 104 -5.52 3.01 20.77
N ARG A 105 -5.31 4.33 20.86
CA ARG A 105 -4.32 4.90 21.76
C ARG A 105 -4.64 4.50 23.22
N GLY A 106 -3.64 3.97 23.94
CA GLY A 106 -3.81 3.52 25.31
C GLY A 106 -4.41 2.12 25.47
N ASP A 107 -4.96 1.53 24.42
CA ASP A 107 -5.40 0.13 24.46
C ASP A 107 -4.20 -0.82 24.39
N ARG A 108 -3.85 -1.37 25.55
CA ARG A 108 -2.77 -2.35 25.71
C ARG A 108 -3.22 -3.79 25.54
N SER A 109 -4.49 -4.01 25.16
CA SER A 109 -5.05 -5.35 24.96
C SER A 109 -4.45 -6.07 23.74
N VAL A 110 -3.75 -5.33 22.87
CA VAL A 110 -2.93 -5.91 21.80
C VAL A 110 -1.69 -6.57 22.42
N THR A 111 -1.87 -7.77 22.90
CA THR A 111 -0.83 -8.54 23.61
C THR A 111 0.04 -9.39 22.66
N GLY A 112 -0.15 -9.32 21.36
CA GLY A 112 0.65 -10.13 20.44
C GLY A 112 0.46 -9.81 18.96
N THR A 113 1.44 -10.22 18.16
CA THR A 113 1.46 -10.10 16.70
C THR A 113 0.48 -11.05 16.01
N GLY A 114 -0.18 -11.93 16.75
CA GLY A 114 -1.17 -12.87 16.20
C GLY A 114 -2.37 -12.21 15.52
N LEU A 115 -2.72 -10.98 15.92
CA LEU A 115 -3.79 -10.21 15.23
C LEU A 115 -3.48 -9.95 13.77
N PHE A 116 -2.20 -9.79 13.41
CA PHE A 116 -1.76 -9.60 12.02
C PHE A 116 -1.97 -10.85 11.16
N LEU A 117 -2.14 -12.01 11.77
CA LEU A 117 -2.38 -13.27 11.07
C LEU A 117 -3.86 -13.64 10.97
N MET A 118 -4.76 -12.81 11.51
CA MET A 118 -6.20 -13.07 11.44
C MET A 118 -6.72 -12.85 10.01
N PRO A 119 -7.37 -13.86 9.40
CA PRO A 119 -7.87 -13.75 8.03
C PRO A 119 -8.79 -12.54 7.81
N SER A 120 -9.63 -12.22 8.80
CA SER A 120 -10.52 -11.06 8.73
C SER A 120 -9.75 -9.73 8.60
N MET A 121 -8.64 -9.56 9.31
CA MET A 121 -7.81 -8.36 9.25
C MET A 121 -7.07 -8.28 7.90
N ILE A 122 -6.53 -9.41 7.44
CA ILE A 122 -5.85 -9.50 6.14
C ILE A 122 -6.82 -9.17 5.01
N ASN A 123 -7.99 -9.81 4.98
CA ASN A 123 -8.99 -9.58 3.92
C ASN A 123 -9.51 -8.14 3.91
N GLU A 124 -9.73 -7.53 5.08
CA GLU A 124 -10.15 -6.14 5.18
C GLU A 124 -9.07 -5.19 4.65
N PHE A 125 -7.82 -5.41 5.04
CA PHE A 125 -6.69 -4.63 4.54
C PHE A 125 -6.52 -4.81 3.02
N GLU A 126 -6.56 -6.03 2.50
CA GLU A 126 -6.40 -6.28 1.06
C GLU A 126 -7.47 -5.60 0.23
N ARG A 127 -8.72 -5.60 0.69
CA ARG A 127 -9.80 -4.86 0.03
C ARG A 127 -9.51 -3.36 -0.01
N MET A 128 -9.07 -2.77 1.10
CA MET A 128 -8.73 -1.35 1.15
C MET A 128 -7.48 -1.01 0.34
N TYR A 129 -6.47 -1.86 0.41
CA TYR A 129 -5.19 -1.69 -0.29
C TYR A 129 -5.37 -1.77 -1.81
N SER A 130 -6.15 -2.73 -2.30
CA SER A 130 -6.49 -2.85 -3.72
C SER A 130 -7.28 -1.64 -4.23
N ASN A 131 -8.24 -1.15 -3.46
CA ASN A 131 -8.97 0.07 -3.79
C ASN A 131 -8.04 1.29 -3.85
N HIS A 132 -7.11 1.40 -2.90
CA HIS A 132 -6.14 2.51 -2.89
C HIS A 132 -5.17 2.43 -4.07
N LEU A 133 -4.67 1.25 -4.41
CA LEU A 133 -3.80 1.06 -5.59
C LEU A 133 -4.55 1.39 -6.89
N SER A 134 -5.81 0.98 -7.01
CA SER A 134 -6.66 1.32 -8.16
C SER A 134 -6.85 2.83 -8.28
N GLN A 135 -7.11 3.52 -7.16
CA GLN A 135 -7.23 4.98 -7.14
C GLN A 135 -5.91 5.69 -7.45
N ALA A 136 -4.78 5.22 -6.90
CA ALA A 136 -3.47 5.80 -7.18
C ALA A 136 -3.06 5.61 -8.65
N GLY A 137 -3.31 4.42 -9.21
CA GLY A 137 -3.09 4.15 -10.63
C GLY A 137 -3.96 5.01 -11.54
N SER A 138 -5.22 5.20 -11.17
CA SER A 138 -6.14 6.10 -11.89
C SER A 138 -5.68 7.55 -11.82
N LYS A 139 -5.18 8.02 -10.68
CA LYS A 139 -4.69 9.38 -10.53
C LYS A 139 -3.49 9.68 -11.44
N ASP A 140 -2.49 8.80 -11.49
CA ASP A 140 -1.34 8.97 -12.38
C ASP A 140 -1.77 8.97 -13.86
N LYS A 141 -2.71 8.09 -14.25
CA LYS A 141 -3.29 8.05 -15.59
C LYS A 141 -4.06 9.34 -15.90
N ILE A 142 -4.85 9.85 -14.96
CA ILE A 142 -5.57 11.11 -15.12
C ILE A 142 -4.60 12.28 -15.26
N GLU A 143 -3.55 12.37 -14.46
CA GLU A 143 -2.54 13.40 -14.59
C GLU A 143 -1.82 13.39 -15.94
N ARG A 144 -1.59 12.20 -16.50
CA ARG A 144 -1.06 12.06 -17.88
C ARG A 144 -2.08 12.51 -18.92
N LEU A 145 -3.35 12.16 -18.75
CA LEU A 145 -4.43 12.57 -19.63
C LEU A 145 -4.60 14.09 -19.61
N VAL A 146 -4.56 14.73 -18.42
CA VAL A 146 -4.60 16.21 -18.28
C VAL A 146 -3.42 16.87 -19.01
N ARG A 147 -2.22 16.33 -18.87
CA ARG A 147 -1.05 16.85 -19.59
C ARG A 147 -1.21 16.75 -21.11
N TRP A 148 -1.77 15.66 -21.59
CA TRP A 148 -2.08 15.49 -23.01
C TRP A 148 -3.19 16.46 -23.46
N ALA A 149 -4.26 16.61 -22.67
CA ALA A 149 -5.40 17.48 -22.97
C ALA A 149 -5.01 18.96 -23.06
N LYS A 150 -4.06 19.42 -22.27
CA LYS A 150 -3.52 20.81 -22.36
C LYS A 150 -3.05 21.17 -23.76
N THR A 151 -2.56 20.19 -24.53
CA THR A 151 -2.06 20.41 -25.89
C THR A 151 -3.11 20.09 -26.95
N ASN A 152 -3.95 19.08 -26.75
CA ASN A 152 -4.79 18.50 -27.79
C ASN A 152 -6.28 18.79 -27.63
N ALA A 153 -6.73 19.13 -26.43
CA ALA A 153 -8.13 19.43 -26.10
C ALA A 153 -8.23 20.54 -25.01
N PRO A 154 -7.60 21.71 -25.22
CA PRO A 154 -7.51 22.74 -24.16
C PRO A 154 -8.87 23.30 -23.73
N LYS A 155 -9.84 23.41 -24.64
CA LYS A 155 -11.17 23.92 -24.31
C LYS A 155 -11.91 23.06 -23.28
N VAL A 156 -11.68 21.75 -23.28
CA VAL A 156 -12.31 20.86 -22.31
C VAL A 156 -11.82 21.17 -20.89
N LEU A 157 -10.55 21.56 -20.73
CA LEU A 157 -9.97 21.91 -19.42
C LEU A 157 -10.44 23.29 -18.95
N ASP A 158 -10.87 24.16 -19.87
CA ASP A 158 -11.44 25.46 -19.51
C ASP A 158 -12.91 25.33 -19.08
N GLU A 159 -13.62 24.32 -19.60
CA GLU A 159 -15.05 24.09 -19.36
C GLU A 159 -15.33 23.05 -18.25
N HIS A 160 -14.41 22.12 -18.04
CA HIS A 160 -14.57 21.01 -17.12
C HIS A 160 -13.34 20.84 -16.22
N GLU A 161 -13.54 20.65 -14.92
CA GLU A 161 -12.49 20.13 -14.04
C GLU A 161 -12.18 18.69 -14.41
N LEU A 162 -10.90 18.31 -14.43
CA LEU A 162 -10.44 16.96 -14.77
C LEU A 162 -9.39 16.49 -13.76
N ASP A 163 -9.83 16.20 -12.53
CA ASP A 163 -8.96 15.77 -11.42
C ASP A 163 -9.22 14.32 -11.00
N SER A 164 -10.31 13.71 -11.48
CA SER A 164 -10.76 12.40 -11.04
C SER A 164 -11.44 11.59 -12.17
N LEU A 165 -11.55 10.28 -11.94
CA LEU A 165 -12.36 9.40 -12.80
C LEU A 165 -13.85 9.82 -12.83
N SER A 166 -14.34 10.43 -11.75
CA SER A 166 -15.72 10.94 -11.67
C SER A 166 -15.95 12.04 -12.68
N ASP A 167 -14.98 12.92 -12.87
CA ASP A 167 -15.06 14.05 -13.81
C ASP A 167 -15.09 13.53 -15.25
N LEU A 168 -14.26 12.54 -15.58
CA LEU A 168 -14.33 11.88 -16.90
C LEU A 168 -15.69 11.25 -17.17
N LYS A 169 -16.31 10.62 -16.19
CA LYS A 169 -17.68 10.06 -16.33
C LYS A 169 -18.73 11.15 -16.49
N MET A 170 -18.54 12.31 -15.87
CA MET A 170 -19.43 13.46 -16.09
C MET A 170 -19.28 14.01 -17.52
N ILE A 171 -18.06 14.13 -18.04
CA ILE A 171 -17.81 14.54 -19.44
C ILE A 171 -18.42 13.50 -20.41
N GLU A 172 -18.27 12.21 -20.15
CA GLU A 172 -18.89 11.16 -20.96
C GLU A 172 -20.44 11.29 -20.98
N LYS A 173 -21.05 11.59 -19.82
CA LYS A 173 -22.48 11.84 -19.72
C LYS A 173 -22.88 13.10 -20.49
N TYR A 174 -22.07 14.16 -20.40
CA TYR A 174 -22.27 15.41 -21.12
C TYR A 174 -22.28 15.17 -22.64
N VAL A 175 -21.28 14.50 -23.18
CA VAL A 175 -21.18 14.14 -24.60
C VAL A 175 -22.42 13.37 -25.08
N LYS A 176 -22.91 12.41 -24.28
CA LYS A 176 -24.12 11.63 -24.58
C LYS A 176 -25.41 12.47 -24.55
N ILE A 177 -25.57 13.37 -23.56
CA ILE A 177 -26.76 14.19 -23.40
C ILE A 177 -26.89 15.21 -24.55
N TYR A 178 -25.79 15.84 -24.91
CA TYR A 178 -25.78 16.89 -25.93
C TYR A 178 -25.49 16.36 -27.34
N SER A 179 -25.33 15.02 -27.50
CA SER A 179 -25.06 14.36 -28.78
C SER A 179 -23.92 15.05 -29.57
N LEU A 180 -22.81 15.33 -28.85
CA LEU A 180 -21.67 16.01 -29.44
C LEU A 180 -21.06 15.14 -30.55
N GLU A 181 -20.58 15.80 -31.63
CA GLU A 181 -19.94 15.14 -32.74
C GLU A 181 -18.60 14.50 -32.33
N ASP A 182 -18.14 13.47 -33.04
CA ASP A 182 -16.92 12.71 -32.77
C ASP A 182 -15.64 13.55 -32.85
N ASP A 183 -15.69 14.71 -33.51
CA ASP A 183 -14.59 15.68 -33.61
C ASP A 183 -14.62 16.74 -32.49
N SER A 184 -15.61 16.72 -31.59
CA SER A 184 -15.62 17.59 -30.42
C SER A 184 -14.42 17.29 -29.52
N GLN A 185 -13.92 18.32 -28.83
CA GLN A 185 -12.74 18.12 -27.96
C GLN A 185 -13.03 17.17 -26.79
N GLU A 186 -14.27 17.13 -26.31
CA GLU A 186 -14.76 16.19 -25.29
C GLU A 186 -14.72 14.75 -25.81
N ALA A 187 -15.20 14.50 -27.05
CA ALA A 187 -15.17 13.18 -27.67
C ALA A 187 -13.72 12.72 -27.91
N ILE A 188 -12.86 13.59 -28.37
CA ILE A 188 -11.43 13.35 -28.56
C ILE A 188 -10.75 13.01 -27.22
N LEU A 189 -11.05 13.76 -26.13
CA LEU A 189 -10.55 13.47 -24.78
C LEU A 189 -10.99 12.09 -24.31
N LEU A 190 -12.28 11.74 -24.47
CA LEU A 190 -12.81 10.44 -24.07
C LEU A 190 -12.21 9.27 -24.85
N ALA A 191 -11.98 9.46 -26.16
CA ALA A 191 -11.29 8.48 -26.97
C ALA A 191 -9.85 8.23 -26.44
N LYS A 192 -9.13 9.29 -26.12
CA LYS A 192 -7.79 9.19 -25.52
C LYS A 192 -7.81 8.56 -24.13
N ALA A 193 -8.82 8.87 -23.30
CA ALA A 193 -8.97 8.26 -21.98
C ALA A 193 -9.18 6.74 -22.09
N ARG A 194 -9.94 6.26 -23.06
CA ARG A 194 -10.12 4.82 -23.34
C ARG A 194 -8.84 4.17 -23.84
N GLU A 195 -8.11 4.82 -24.77
CA GLU A 195 -6.81 4.34 -25.23
C GLU A 195 -5.80 4.17 -24.06
N MET A 196 -5.83 5.07 -23.09
CA MET A 196 -4.97 5.04 -21.91
C MET A 196 -5.51 4.13 -20.78
N GLU A 197 -6.63 3.42 -21.02
CA GLU A 197 -7.30 2.58 -20.02
C GLU A 197 -7.63 3.34 -18.71
N VAL A 198 -8.09 4.58 -18.82
CA VAL A 198 -8.56 5.41 -17.71
C VAL A 198 -10.08 5.23 -17.53
N LEU A 199 -10.79 5.00 -18.62
CA LEU A 199 -12.23 4.75 -18.71
C LEU A 199 -12.52 3.32 -19.13
#